data_a692dc0800613340501cc5479b81ae46
#
_entry.id   a692dc0800613340501cc5479b81ae46
#
_cell.length_a   1.000
_cell.length_b   1.000
_cell.length_c   1.000
_cell.angle_alpha   90.00
_cell.angle_beta   90.00
_cell.angle_gamma   90.00
#
_symmetry.space_group_name_H-M   'P 1'
#
loop_
_entity.id
_entity.type
_entity.pdbx_description
1 polymer ?
#
loop_
_entity_poly.entity_id
_entity_poly.type
_entity_poly.pdbx_seq_one_letter_code
_entity_poly.pdbx_strand_id
1 'polypeptide(L)'
;MEIFSTPKPTMDYTKFLSLPDSDNIRIKNVVKQKLLSDSDILYLLNASEDDLEPEDYFGKYVLPYYIIDNANAETHNYLCYETSFVEIPRYSEVYKVMQLIFYICINVKDVIHPQSGIPRHDLISALITRDINWSEAFGMKCKLIQDKASTTDLHYATRTLVFECELPNGISKTNMNTDESHFCNNDPDEEWW
;
A
#
# COMPACT_ATOMS: atom_id res chain seq x y z
N MET A 1 21.03 -38.73 -17.78
CA MET A 1 20.34 -38.60 -16.48
C MET A 1 19.57 -37.31 -16.55
N GLU A 2 18.30 -37.36 -17.01
CA GLU A 2 17.44 -36.18 -17.13
C GLU A 2 16.97 -35.77 -15.74
N ILE A 3 17.35 -34.58 -15.32
CA ILE A 3 16.88 -34.00 -14.08
C ILE A 3 15.46 -33.47 -14.37
N PHE A 4 14.44 -34.26 -13.99
CA PHE A 4 13.05 -33.77 -14.00
C PHE A 4 12.94 -32.62 -13.01
N SER A 5 13.00 -31.40 -13.53
CA SER A 5 12.63 -30.22 -12.73
C SER A 5 11.13 -30.31 -12.49
N THR A 6 10.73 -30.55 -11.25
CA THR A 6 9.32 -30.38 -10.83
C THR A 6 8.87 -28.97 -11.16
N PRO A 7 7.76 -28.80 -11.87
CA PRO A 7 7.25 -27.45 -12.15
C PRO A 7 7.01 -26.71 -10.83
N LYS A 8 7.47 -25.47 -10.75
CA LYS A 8 7.18 -24.63 -9.58
C LYS A 8 5.66 -24.50 -9.43
N PRO A 9 5.13 -24.64 -8.21
CA PRO A 9 3.70 -24.46 -7.99
C PRO A 9 3.29 -23.06 -8.43
N THR A 10 2.28 -22.99 -9.30
CA THR A 10 1.66 -21.71 -9.69
C THR A 10 0.60 -21.35 -8.66
N MET A 11 0.67 -20.12 -8.14
CA MET A 11 -0.29 -19.61 -7.17
C MET A 11 -1.32 -18.75 -7.88
N ASP A 12 -2.60 -19.00 -7.63
CA ASP A 12 -3.67 -18.10 -8.04
C ASP A 12 -3.81 -16.94 -7.05
N TYR A 13 -3.37 -15.76 -7.45
CA TYR A 13 -3.40 -14.56 -6.61
C TYR A 13 -4.81 -13.98 -6.43
N THR A 14 -5.75 -14.28 -7.33
CA THR A 14 -7.10 -13.70 -7.27
C THR A 14 -7.87 -14.13 -6.04
N LYS A 15 -7.60 -15.34 -5.52
CA LYS A 15 -8.20 -15.83 -4.28
C LYS A 15 -7.88 -14.99 -3.05
N PHE A 16 -6.72 -14.30 -3.04
CA PHE A 16 -6.34 -13.43 -1.91
C PHE A 16 -7.19 -12.15 -1.85
N LEU A 17 -7.70 -11.68 -3.00
CA LEU A 17 -8.57 -10.50 -3.05
C LEU A 17 -9.96 -10.77 -2.46
N SER A 18 -10.38 -12.04 -2.42
CA SER A 18 -11.67 -12.47 -1.88
C SER A 18 -11.64 -12.82 -0.38
N LEU A 19 -10.45 -12.84 0.23
CA LEU A 19 -10.35 -13.12 1.67
C LEU A 19 -10.93 -11.97 2.48
N PRO A 20 -11.62 -12.25 3.60
CA PRO A 20 -12.27 -11.23 4.44
C PRO A 20 -11.32 -10.13 4.94
N ASP A 21 -10.03 -10.44 5.04
CA ASP A 21 -8.99 -9.54 5.58
C ASP A 21 -7.90 -9.23 4.56
N SER A 22 -8.27 -9.15 3.28
CA SER A 22 -7.34 -8.87 2.18
C SER A 22 -7.04 -7.37 1.98
N ASP A 23 -7.42 -6.51 2.93
CA ASP A 23 -7.31 -5.06 2.74
C ASP A 23 -5.89 -4.59 2.47
N ASN A 24 -4.88 -5.19 3.08
CA ASN A 24 -3.49 -4.87 2.76
C ASN A 24 -3.19 -5.06 1.27
N ILE A 25 -3.63 -6.17 0.69
CA ILE A 25 -3.41 -6.48 -0.73
C ILE A 25 -4.24 -5.55 -1.61
N ARG A 26 -5.52 -5.39 -1.28
CA ARG A 26 -6.46 -4.55 -2.03
C ARG A 26 -6.02 -3.09 -2.04
N ILE A 27 -5.69 -2.52 -0.90
CA ILE A 27 -5.25 -1.13 -0.77
C ILE A 27 -3.93 -0.91 -1.50
N LYS A 28 -2.94 -1.79 -1.34
CA LYS A 28 -1.67 -1.69 -2.07
C LYS A 28 -1.88 -1.72 -3.58
N ASN A 29 -2.82 -2.52 -4.08
CA ASN A 29 -3.13 -2.56 -5.51
C ASN A 29 -3.79 -1.26 -6.00
N VAL A 30 -4.73 -0.69 -5.23
CA VAL A 30 -5.34 0.61 -5.55
C VAL A 30 -4.29 1.72 -5.56
N VAL A 31 -3.38 1.74 -4.57
CA VAL A 31 -2.27 2.70 -4.51
C VAL A 31 -1.37 2.55 -5.74
N LYS A 32 -0.97 1.32 -6.09
CA LYS A 32 -0.19 1.05 -7.29
C LYS A 32 -0.82 1.72 -8.51
N GLN A 33 -2.09 1.44 -8.76
CA GLN A 33 -2.80 1.97 -9.93
C GLN A 33 -2.81 3.50 -9.94
N LYS A 34 -3.09 4.13 -8.79
CA LYS A 34 -3.09 5.60 -8.70
C LYS A 34 -1.71 6.20 -8.98
N LEU A 35 -0.67 5.67 -8.38
CA LEU A 35 0.69 6.17 -8.57
C LEU A 35 1.19 6.01 -10.02
N LEU A 36 0.91 4.86 -10.65
CA LEU A 36 1.33 4.60 -12.03
C LEU A 36 0.50 5.35 -13.07
N SER A 37 -0.71 5.79 -12.73
CA SER A 37 -1.55 6.60 -13.62
C SER A 37 -1.20 8.08 -13.61
N ASP A 38 -0.41 8.55 -12.64
CA ASP A 38 0.01 9.94 -12.56
C ASP A 38 1.38 10.15 -13.23
N SER A 39 1.35 10.67 -14.45
CA SER A 39 2.57 10.95 -15.23
C SER A 39 3.51 11.95 -14.57
N ASP A 40 2.98 12.88 -13.74
CA ASP A 40 3.79 13.89 -13.07
C ASP A 40 4.62 13.26 -11.93
N ILE A 41 4.04 12.30 -11.21
CA ILE A 41 4.77 11.52 -10.19
C ILE A 41 5.89 10.73 -10.85
N LEU A 42 5.59 10.02 -11.97
CA LEU A 42 6.59 9.23 -12.69
C LEU A 42 7.73 10.12 -13.24
N TYR A 43 7.39 11.27 -13.81
CA TYR A 43 8.37 12.24 -14.27
C TYR A 43 9.27 12.75 -13.15
N LEU A 44 8.70 13.05 -11.98
CA LEU A 44 9.45 13.55 -10.82
C LEU A 44 10.35 12.49 -10.18
N LEU A 45 10.06 11.21 -10.36
CA LEU A 45 10.95 10.13 -9.94
C LEU A 45 12.24 10.10 -10.77
N ASN A 46 12.25 10.73 -11.95
CA ASN A 46 13.45 10.91 -12.78
C ASN A 46 14.19 9.59 -12.97
N ALA A 47 13.48 8.58 -13.49
CA ALA A 47 14.10 7.30 -13.82
C ALA A 47 15.27 7.49 -14.79
N SER A 48 16.34 6.74 -14.60
CA SER A 48 17.54 6.84 -15.43
C SER A 48 17.41 6.17 -16.80
N GLU A 49 16.33 5.45 -17.02
CA GLU A 49 16.05 4.75 -18.28
C GLU A 49 15.08 5.59 -19.11
N ASP A 50 15.40 5.76 -20.39
CA ASP A 50 14.51 6.40 -21.35
C ASP A 50 13.41 5.41 -21.81
N ASP A 51 12.23 5.94 -22.18
CA ASP A 51 11.11 5.19 -22.77
C ASP A 51 10.48 4.10 -21.87
N LEU A 52 10.45 4.31 -20.54
CA LEU A 52 9.74 3.40 -19.62
C LEU A 52 8.22 3.56 -19.72
N GLU A 53 7.54 2.43 -19.87
CA GLU A 53 6.09 2.37 -19.66
C GLU A 53 5.76 2.49 -18.16
N PRO A 54 4.60 3.03 -17.77
CA PRO A 54 4.24 3.20 -16.35
C PRO A 54 4.39 1.92 -15.51
N GLU A 55 4.09 0.76 -16.08
CA GLU A 55 4.22 -0.54 -15.40
C GLU A 55 5.66 -0.92 -15.07
N ASP A 56 6.65 -0.42 -15.84
CA ASP A 56 8.07 -0.71 -15.63
C ASP A 56 8.62 -0.01 -14.38
N TYR A 57 7.96 1.07 -13.95
CA TYR A 57 8.31 1.74 -12.68
C TYR A 57 8.03 0.87 -11.47
N PHE A 58 7.04 -0.04 -11.56
CA PHE A 58 6.68 -0.89 -10.44
C PHE A 58 7.72 -1.99 -10.19
N GLY A 59 8.17 -2.08 -8.96
CA GLY A 59 9.24 -3.02 -8.55
C GLY A 59 10.66 -2.48 -8.76
N LYS A 60 10.84 -1.37 -9.50
CA LYS A 60 12.14 -0.70 -9.68
C LYS A 60 12.18 0.61 -8.89
N TYR A 61 11.26 1.53 -9.12
CA TYR A 61 11.21 2.88 -8.55
C TYR A 61 10.01 3.06 -7.61
N VAL A 62 8.91 2.37 -7.87
CA VAL A 62 7.69 2.36 -7.04
C VAL A 62 7.60 1.01 -6.35
N LEU A 63 7.79 0.98 -5.03
CA LEU A 63 7.93 -0.25 -4.25
C LEU A 63 6.80 -0.38 -3.22
N PRO A 64 6.07 -1.53 -3.17
CA PRO A 64 5.01 -1.77 -2.18
C PRO A 64 5.56 -2.21 -0.81
N TYR A 65 6.78 -1.83 -0.49
CA TYR A 65 7.52 -2.08 0.75
C TYR A 65 8.63 -1.05 0.92
N TYR A 66 9.12 -0.88 2.15
CA TYR A 66 10.25 0.01 2.44
C TYR A 66 11.53 -0.80 2.61
N ILE A 67 12.27 -0.98 1.54
CA ILE A 67 13.65 -1.50 1.55
C ILE A 67 14.42 -0.69 0.51
N ILE A 68 15.44 0.02 0.96
CA ILE A 68 16.44 0.66 0.10
C ILE A 68 17.72 -0.13 0.27
N ASP A 69 18.15 -0.80 -0.77
CA ASP A 69 19.38 -1.56 -0.76
C ASP A 69 20.59 -0.59 -0.82
N ASN A 70 21.26 -0.44 0.32
CA ASN A 70 22.46 0.40 0.41
C ASN A 70 23.66 -0.18 -0.36
N ALA A 71 23.58 -1.42 -0.83
CA ALA A 71 24.68 -2.09 -1.52
C ALA A 71 24.75 -1.76 -3.01
N ASN A 72 23.65 -1.29 -3.61
CA ASN A 72 23.63 -0.90 -5.01
C ASN A 72 24.00 0.58 -5.13
N ALA A 73 25.18 0.84 -5.64
CA ALA A 73 25.73 2.17 -5.90
C ALA A 73 24.97 2.96 -7.00
N GLU A 74 23.92 2.40 -7.55
CA GLU A 74 23.03 3.06 -8.50
C GLU A 74 22.01 3.89 -7.73
N THR A 75 22.21 5.19 -7.83
CA THR A 75 21.48 6.20 -7.07
C THR A 75 20.17 6.56 -7.78
N HIS A 76 19.15 5.74 -7.58
CA HIS A 76 17.80 6.01 -8.10
C HIS A 76 16.94 6.74 -7.06
N ASN A 77 15.89 7.39 -7.55
CA ASN A 77 14.84 7.90 -6.70
C ASN A 77 13.80 6.80 -6.48
N TYR A 78 13.27 6.71 -5.26
CA TYR A 78 12.29 5.68 -4.90
C TYR A 78 11.05 6.29 -4.26
N LEU A 79 9.91 5.71 -4.60
CA LEU A 79 8.64 5.93 -3.93
C LEU A 79 8.19 4.60 -3.32
N CYS A 80 8.38 4.45 -2.03
CA CYS A 80 7.97 3.26 -1.29
C CYS A 80 6.64 3.52 -0.59
N TYR A 81 5.81 2.48 -0.44
CA TYR A 81 4.57 2.59 0.32
C TYR A 81 4.25 1.30 1.08
N GLU A 82 3.67 1.47 2.25
CA GLU A 82 3.30 0.38 3.15
C GLU A 82 1.92 0.61 3.73
N THR A 83 1.32 -0.48 4.20
CA THR A 83 0.06 -0.47 4.94
C THR A 83 0.27 -1.07 6.31
N SER A 84 -0.31 -0.46 7.33
CA SER A 84 -0.26 -0.92 8.72
C SER A 84 -1.60 -0.69 9.40
N PHE A 85 -2.03 -1.58 10.29
CA PHE A 85 -3.16 -1.30 11.16
C PHE A 85 -2.68 -0.54 12.40
N VAL A 86 -3.41 0.48 12.82
CA VAL A 86 -3.14 1.23 14.06
C VAL A 86 -3.34 0.31 15.26
N GLU A 87 -4.45 -0.44 15.23
CA GLU A 87 -4.76 -1.49 16.20
C GLU A 87 -5.22 -2.73 15.46
N ILE A 88 -5.01 -3.90 16.04
CA ILE A 88 -5.51 -5.15 15.50
C ILE A 88 -7.04 -5.14 15.60
N PRO A 89 -7.77 -5.27 14.49
CA PRO A 89 -9.23 -5.23 14.50
C PRO A 89 -9.84 -6.32 15.39
N ARG A 90 -10.82 -5.95 16.20
CA ARG A 90 -11.58 -6.88 17.05
C ARG A 90 -12.90 -7.26 16.41
N TYR A 91 -13.43 -8.41 16.76
CA TYR A 91 -14.73 -8.88 16.26
C TYR A 91 -15.89 -7.93 16.54
N SER A 92 -15.84 -7.22 17.68
CA SER A 92 -16.89 -6.28 18.09
C SER A 92 -16.82 -4.93 17.38
N GLU A 93 -15.80 -4.68 16.57
CA GLU A 93 -15.60 -3.40 15.89
C GLU A 93 -16.19 -3.45 14.49
N VAL A 94 -17.05 -2.49 14.17
CA VAL A 94 -17.66 -2.34 12.83
C VAL A 94 -16.65 -1.79 11.82
N TYR A 95 -15.72 -0.98 12.30
CA TYR A 95 -14.69 -0.31 11.52
C TYR A 95 -13.30 -0.64 12.04
N LYS A 96 -12.33 -0.56 11.15
CA LYS A 96 -10.91 -0.66 11.45
C LYS A 96 -10.17 0.52 10.85
N VAL A 97 -9.07 0.92 11.48
CA VAL A 97 -8.24 2.03 11.02
C VAL A 97 -6.92 1.49 10.49
N MET A 98 -6.69 1.73 9.21
CA MET A 98 -5.44 1.40 8.53
C MET A 98 -4.63 2.66 8.27
N GLN A 99 -3.33 2.59 8.47
CA GLN A 99 -2.39 3.59 8.00
C GLN A 99 -1.82 3.19 6.64
N LEU A 100 -1.79 4.16 5.74
CA LEU A 100 -1.09 4.09 4.47
C LEU A 100 0.10 5.06 4.56
N ILE A 101 1.30 4.51 4.45
CA ILE A 101 2.55 5.23 4.67
C ILE A 101 3.31 5.30 3.36
N PHE A 102 3.72 6.51 2.96
CA PHE A 102 4.59 6.73 1.82
C PHE A 102 5.95 7.22 2.29
N TYR A 103 7.00 6.68 1.69
CA TYR A 103 8.37 7.11 1.86
C TYR A 103 8.89 7.58 0.49
N ILE A 104 9.08 8.87 0.35
CA ILE A 104 9.60 9.50 -0.86
C ILE A 104 11.10 9.69 -0.64
N CYS A 105 11.92 8.93 -1.35
CA CYS A 105 13.37 8.87 -1.18
C CYS A 105 14.03 9.40 -2.44
N ILE A 106 14.54 10.62 -2.38
CA ILE A 106 15.18 11.29 -3.51
C ILE A 106 16.69 11.37 -3.26
N ASN A 107 17.46 10.95 -4.25
CA ASN A 107 18.91 11.06 -4.20
C ASN A 107 19.34 12.50 -3.98
N VAL A 108 20.29 12.74 -3.06
CA VAL A 108 20.77 14.08 -2.71
C VAL A 108 21.31 14.87 -3.92
N LYS A 109 21.80 14.17 -4.95
CA LYS A 109 22.28 14.81 -6.19
C LYS A 109 21.16 15.30 -7.10
N ASP A 110 19.94 14.78 -6.91
CA ASP A 110 18.76 15.03 -7.75
C ASP A 110 17.59 15.69 -6.98
N VAL A 111 17.84 16.14 -5.76
CA VAL A 111 16.80 16.70 -4.87
C VAL A 111 16.07 17.87 -5.51
N ILE A 112 16.83 18.79 -6.14
CA ILE A 112 16.24 20.02 -6.67
C ILE A 112 15.78 19.79 -8.10
N HIS A 113 14.47 20.02 -8.34
CA HIS A 113 13.92 19.99 -9.68
C HIS A 113 14.44 21.20 -10.49
N PRO A 114 15.13 20.97 -11.64
CA PRO A 114 15.92 22.02 -12.30
C PRO A 114 15.06 23.18 -12.85
N GLN A 115 13.82 22.92 -13.24
CA GLN A 115 12.97 23.97 -13.83
C GLN A 115 12.26 24.82 -12.76
N SER A 116 11.85 24.22 -11.62
CA SER A 116 11.10 24.92 -10.59
C SER A 116 11.95 25.41 -9.42
N GLY A 117 13.13 24.84 -9.20
CA GLY A 117 13.95 25.07 -8.02
C GLY A 117 13.38 24.49 -6.73
N ILE A 118 12.28 23.74 -6.79
CA ILE A 118 11.61 23.11 -5.65
C ILE A 118 12.16 21.69 -5.45
N PRO A 119 12.32 21.22 -4.21
CA PRO A 119 12.70 19.83 -3.95
C PRO A 119 11.70 18.84 -4.55
N ARG A 120 12.17 17.82 -5.26
CA ARG A 120 11.33 16.80 -5.90
C ARG A 120 10.45 16.05 -4.90
N HIS A 121 10.97 15.74 -3.71
CA HIS A 121 10.18 15.07 -2.67
C HIS A 121 9.01 15.93 -2.18
N ASP A 122 9.10 17.27 -2.21
CA ASP A 122 8.01 18.16 -1.87
C ASP A 122 6.94 18.17 -2.98
N LEU A 123 7.37 18.20 -4.24
CA LEU A 123 6.46 18.12 -5.38
C LEU A 123 5.69 16.80 -5.40
N ILE A 124 6.39 15.68 -5.24
CA ILE A 124 5.76 14.34 -5.17
C ILE A 124 4.80 14.26 -3.98
N SER A 125 5.19 14.78 -2.82
CA SER A 125 4.32 14.85 -1.63
C SER A 125 3.02 15.60 -1.93
N ALA A 126 3.09 16.73 -2.61
CA ALA A 126 1.91 17.51 -2.97
C ALA A 126 0.98 16.75 -3.93
N LEU A 127 1.55 16.03 -4.92
CA LEU A 127 0.78 15.21 -5.86
C LEU A 127 0.10 14.03 -5.13
N ILE A 128 0.83 13.28 -4.31
CA ILE A 128 0.27 12.18 -3.51
C ILE A 128 -0.84 12.72 -2.59
N THR A 129 -0.62 13.87 -1.94
CA THR A 129 -1.64 14.47 -1.08
C THR A 129 -2.89 14.84 -1.86
N ARG A 130 -2.76 15.41 -3.05
CA ARG A 130 -3.87 15.72 -3.95
C ARG A 130 -4.71 14.47 -4.28
N ASP A 131 -4.04 13.35 -4.57
CA ASP A 131 -4.69 12.15 -5.10
C ASP A 131 -5.26 11.23 -4.01
N ILE A 132 -4.67 11.28 -2.82
CA ILE A 132 -4.99 10.35 -1.72
C ILE A 132 -5.84 11.03 -0.65
N ASN A 133 -5.53 12.28 -0.28
CA ASN A 133 -6.20 12.95 0.84
C ASN A 133 -7.69 13.17 0.54
N TRP A 134 -8.54 12.75 1.46
CA TRP A 134 -10.00 12.76 1.34
C TRP A 134 -10.56 11.88 0.22
N SER A 135 -9.75 10.97 -0.34
CA SER A 135 -10.19 10.03 -1.35
C SER A 135 -11.06 8.93 -0.75
N GLU A 136 -12.17 8.61 -1.42
CA GLU A 136 -13.04 7.47 -1.07
C GLU A 136 -12.56 6.15 -1.69
N ALA A 137 -11.51 6.17 -2.50
CA ALA A 137 -10.99 4.97 -3.18
C ALA A 137 -10.47 3.89 -2.20
N PHE A 138 -10.18 4.28 -0.96
CA PHE A 138 -9.61 3.41 0.08
C PHE A 138 -10.63 2.96 1.13
N GLY A 139 -11.89 3.31 1.00
CA GLY A 139 -12.93 2.99 1.95
C GLY A 139 -13.78 4.22 2.26
N MET A 140 -13.90 4.59 3.54
CA MET A 140 -14.77 5.70 3.92
C MET A 140 -14.12 7.05 3.75
N LYS A 141 -12.95 7.25 4.30
CA LYS A 141 -12.16 8.49 4.13
C LYS A 141 -10.70 8.21 4.38
N CYS A 142 -9.84 8.79 3.55
CA CYS A 142 -8.40 8.76 3.74
C CYS A 142 -7.93 10.18 4.10
N LYS A 143 -7.32 10.34 5.27
CA LYS A 143 -6.91 11.64 5.81
C LYS A 143 -5.42 11.67 6.07
N LEU A 144 -4.73 12.68 5.56
CA LEU A 144 -3.33 12.95 5.91
C LEU A 144 -3.22 13.33 7.39
N ILE A 145 -2.42 12.59 8.15
CA ILE A 145 -2.19 12.83 9.58
C ILE A 145 -0.75 13.22 9.89
N GLN A 146 0.19 12.88 8.99
CA GLN A 146 1.59 13.28 9.15
C GLN A 146 2.21 13.56 7.79
N ASP A 147 2.97 14.64 7.73
CA ASP A 147 3.84 15.03 6.61
C ASP A 147 5.15 15.53 7.21
N LYS A 148 6.23 14.77 7.02
CA LYS A 148 7.51 15.06 7.65
C LYS A 148 8.66 14.82 6.69
N ALA A 149 9.45 15.86 6.46
CA ALA A 149 10.76 15.73 5.81
C ALA A 149 11.80 15.21 6.81
N SER A 150 12.65 14.32 6.38
CA SER A 150 13.78 13.80 7.15
C SER A 150 14.95 13.49 6.23
N THR A 151 16.14 13.42 6.78
CA THR A 151 17.32 12.93 6.08
C THR A 151 17.67 11.59 6.67
N THR A 152 17.54 10.52 5.90
CA THR A 152 17.72 9.16 6.42
C THR A 152 19.19 8.77 6.48
N ASP A 153 19.98 9.22 5.50
CA ASP A 153 21.43 9.04 5.45
C ASP A 153 22.10 10.06 4.54
N LEU A 154 23.38 9.84 4.21
CA LEU A 154 24.16 10.73 3.34
C LEU A 154 23.71 10.73 1.86
N HIS A 155 22.84 9.79 1.47
CA HIS A 155 22.51 9.55 0.06
C HIS A 155 21.09 10.00 -0.32
N TYR A 156 20.17 10.03 0.62
CA TYR A 156 18.75 10.30 0.36
C TYR A 156 18.19 11.42 1.23
N ALA A 157 17.54 12.38 0.58
CA ALA A 157 16.57 13.25 1.20
C ALA A 157 15.20 12.55 1.17
N THR A 158 14.57 12.38 2.32
CA THR A 158 13.33 11.64 2.44
C THR A 158 12.19 12.51 2.94
N ARG A 159 10.97 12.19 2.49
CA ARG A 159 9.73 12.74 3.04
C ARG A 159 8.75 11.60 3.29
N THR A 160 8.20 11.58 4.50
CA THR A 160 7.25 10.55 4.92
C THR A 160 5.87 11.17 5.05
N LEU A 161 4.90 10.55 4.37
CA LEU A 161 3.48 10.88 4.49
C LEU A 161 2.77 9.71 5.17
N VAL A 162 1.90 10.01 6.12
CA VAL A 162 1.05 9.00 6.76
C VAL A 162 -0.41 9.44 6.62
N PHE A 163 -1.20 8.56 6.01
CA PHE A 163 -2.64 8.72 5.90
C PHE A 163 -3.34 7.69 6.78
N GLU A 164 -4.43 8.09 7.40
CA GLU A 164 -5.36 7.17 8.07
C GLU A 164 -6.60 6.97 7.21
N CYS A 165 -6.96 5.70 7.02
CA CYS A 165 -8.12 5.27 6.26
C CYS A 165 -9.05 4.45 7.17
N GLU A 166 -10.31 4.86 7.29
CA GLU A 166 -11.32 4.05 7.94
C GLU A 166 -11.88 3.01 6.96
N LEU A 167 -11.86 1.75 7.36
CA LEU A 167 -12.30 0.62 6.55
C LEU A 167 -13.38 -0.17 7.28
N PRO A 168 -14.35 -0.76 6.55
CA PRO A 168 -15.25 -1.73 7.14
C PRO A 168 -14.47 -2.94 7.67
N ASN A 169 -14.81 -3.41 8.86
CA ASN A 169 -14.19 -4.61 9.43
C ASN A 169 -14.83 -5.86 8.82
N GLY A 170 -14.16 -6.50 7.85
CA GLY A 170 -14.63 -7.72 7.18
C GLY A 170 -14.74 -8.93 8.10
N ILE A 171 -13.95 -9.00 9.17
CA ILE A 171 -13.92 -10.10 10.12
C ILE A 171 -15.27 -10.19 10.87
N SER A 172 -15.86 -9.05 11.25
CA SER A 172 -17.14 -9.05 11.96
C SER A 172 -18.30 -9.57 11.09
N LYS A 173 -18.25 -9.35 9.78
CA LYS A 173 -19.29 -9.84 8.85
C LYS A 173 -19.23 -11.33 8.60
N THR A 174 -18.04 -11.92 8.60
CA THR A 174 -17.87 -13.35 8.35
C THR A 174 -18.42 -14.18 9.52
N ASN A 175 -18.30 -13.68 10.75
CA ASN A 175 -18.79 -14.39 11.93
C ASN A 175 -20.32 -14.24 12.14
N MET A 176 -20.93 -13.13 11.72
CA MET A 176 -22.38 -12.99 11.78
C MET A 176 -23.10 -14.01 10.88
N ASN A 177 -22.47 -14.41 9.76
CA ASN A 177 -23.05 -15.40 8.85
C ASN A 177 -22.83 -16.85 9.29
N THR A 178 -21.86 -17.12 10.18
CA THR A 178 -21.61 -18.47 10.70
C THR A 178 -22.45 -18.79 11.95
N ASP A 179 -22.84 -17.79 12.73
CA ASP A 179 -23.62 -17.98 13.93
C ASP A 179 -25.10 -18.20 13.64
N GLU A 180 -25.65 -17.70 12.52
CA GLU A 180 -27.07 -17.95 12.16
C GLU A 180 -27.34 -19.41 11.77
N SER A 181 -26.34 -20.20 11.39
CA SER A 181 -26.52 -21.59 11.02
C SER A 181 -26.51 -22.55 12.23
N HIS A 182 -26.06 -22.12 13.40
CA HIS A 182 -26.00 -22.96 14.59
C HIS A 182 -27.13 -22.76 15.59
N PHE A 183 -27.93 -21.70 15.45
CA PHE A 183 -29.04 -21.44 16.36
C PHE A 183 -30.40 -22.02 15.91
N CYS A 184 -30.47 -22.66 14.75
CA CYS A 184 -31.74 -23.19 14.22
C CYS A 184 -31.93 -24.71 14.39
N ASN A 185 -31.09 -25.39 15.14
CA ASN A 185 -31.33 -26.79 15.53
C ASN A 185 -31.73 -26.90 17.01
N ASN A 186 -32.82 -26.26 17.39
CA ASN A 186 -33.57 -26.69 18.56
C ASN A 186 -34.40 -27.87 18.11
N ASP A 187 -33.94 -29.07 18.43
CA ASP A 187 -34.72 -30.30 18.33
C ASP A 187 -35.90 -30.16 19.33
N PRO A 188 -37.18 -30.23 18.88
CA PRO A 188 -38.31 -30.01 19.76
C PRO A 188 -38.62 -31.19 20.67
N ASP A 189 -37.78 -32.25 20.70
CA ASP A 189 -38.06 -33.51 21.38
C ASP A 189 -37.22 -33.80 22.62
N GLU A 190 -36.48 -32.83 23.20
CA GLU A 190 -35.88 -33.04 24.53
C GLU A 190 -36.90 -32.70 25.62
N GLU A 191 -37.74 -33.71 26.00
CA GLU A 191 -38.51 -33.71 27.26
C GLU A 191 -37.58 -33.71 28.46
N TRP A 192 -37.63 -32.64 29.28
CA TRP A 192 -36.98 -32.57 30.57
C TRP A 192 -37.79 -33.28 31.64
N TRP A 193 -37.28 -34.38 32.15
CA TRP A 193 -37.75 -35.02 33.41
C TRP A 193 -36.94 -34.54 34.60
#